data_e3f75afafaced9b39c299e0de979bdbb
#
_entry.id   e3f75afafaced9b39c299e0de979bdbb
#
_cell.length_a   1.000
_cell.length_b   1.000
_cell.length_c   1.000
_cell.angle_alpha   90.00
_cell.angle_beta   90.00
_cell.angle_gamma   90.00
#
_symmetry.space_group_name_H-M   'P 1'
#
loop_
_entity.id
_entity.type
_entity.pdbx_description
1 polymer ?
#
loop_
_entity_poly.entity_id
_entity_poly.type
_entity_poly.pdbx_seq_one_letter_code
_entity_poly.pdbx_strand_id
1 'polypeptide(L)'
;MTHIISMERLEETVFRSGGSGDNWHMTWAEDDLQYVGLCDGQGWPEMAGYVRKERGYNSRIYAIRGDPPDIRFIHLPGFPDLLSEEAPNVNRYYGFGIIALGSCIYQFLSTPNHPFTSGPDPRFVGAKLIYSQDLGKSWLNQDGSPVHWEPWAARSRANMVFLNEPGETFSLLTVVQMGRNYQHNRDGYVYVCAPNGNVEGSMNQLVMFRAPRERLLERASYEFFVSRRRDGSARWSSDISARGSVHTFPAGWVNTKLHPYAWHPSVTYNAPLGLYLMANWGMGCDANGMWFGKPSYLGFWIAPNPWGPWEQVHEETAWMPEGDANARAYQPQICPRWIAEDGKPFWLAYTDFQPQQPRYCFNCQKVLIRTR
;
A
#
# COMPACT_ATOMS: atom_id res chain seq x y z
N MET A 1 -22.08 9.41 -17.78
CA MET A 1 -21.05 9.16 -16.72
C MET A 1 -21.68 9.51 -15.41
N THR A 2 -21.59 8.63 -14.43
CA THR A 2 -22.04 8.91 -13.06
C THR A 2 -21.17 10.02 -12.47
N HIS A 3 -21.81 11.12 -12.04
CA HIS A 3 -21.09 12.24 -11.43
C HIS A 3 -21.04 12.03 -9.92
N ILE A 4 -19.83 11.83 -9.38
CA ILE A 4 -19.59 11.72 -7.93
C ILE A 4 -19.63 13.13 -7.34
N ILE A 5 -20.44 13.31 -6.29
CA ILE A 5 -20.63 14.61 -5.63
C ILE A 5 -19.74 14.71 -4.41
N SER A 6 -19.67 13.63 -3.62
CA SER A 6 -18.88 13.56 -2.38
C SER A 6 -18.64 12.13 -1.94
N MET A 7 -17.69 11.96 -1.04
CA MET A 7 -17.51 10.75 -0.24
C MET A 7 -17.67 11.08 1.23
N GLU A 8 -18.26 10.16 1.98
CA GLU A 8 -18.58 10.34 3.40
C GLU A 8 -18.19 9.08 4.16
N ARG A 9 -17.36 9.22 5.18
CA ARG A 9 -17.06 8.14 6.12
C ARG A 9 -18.25 7.99 7.09
N LEU A 10 -18.72 6.77 7.26
CA LEU A 10 -19.82 6.46 8.17
C LEU A 10 -19.22 6.09 9.54
N GLU A 11 -19.23 7.04 10.47
CA GLU A 11 -18.53 6.91 11.76
C GLU A 11 -19.06 5.76 12.62
N GLU A 12 -20.35 5.47 12.55
CA GLU A 12 -21.02 4.37 13.25
C GLU A 12 -20.62 2.97 12.75
N THR A 13 -19.88 2.89 11.64
CA THR A 13 -19.45 1.63 11.04
C THR A 13 -18.01 1.25 11.40
N VAL A 14 -17.32 2.07 12.16
CA VAL A 14 -15.95 1.77 12.60
C VAL A 14 -15.95 0.50 13.42
N PHE A 15 -15.13 -0.45 13.02
CA PHE A 15 -14.85 -1.64 13.82
C PHE A 15 -13.35 -1.96 13.82
N ARG A 16 -12.93 -2.73 14.83
CA ARG A 16 -11.55 -3.14 15.04
C ARG A 16 -11.47 -4.64 15.17
N SER A 17 -10.72 -5.27 14.29
CA SER A 17 -10.51 -6.72 14.31
C SER A 17 -9.31 -7.16 15.14
N GLY A 18 -8.72 -6.24 15.91
CA GLY A 18 -7.53 -6.53 16.68
C GLY A 18 -6.30 -6.74 15.80
N GLY A 19 -5.33 -7.48 16.33
CA GLY A 19 -4.03 -7.67 15.69
C GLY A 19 -3.15 -6.42 15.80
N SER A 20 -1.96 -6.55 16.38
CA SER A 20 -1.01 -5.43 16.40
C SER A 20 -0.27 -5.35 15.08
N GLY A 21 -0.26 -4.19 14.43
CA GLY A 21 0.44 -3.95 13.17
C GLY A 21 -0.15 -2.82 12.34
N ASP A 22 0.49 -2.58 11.21
CA ASP A 22 0.11 -1.53 10.26
C ASP A 22 0.28 -1.93 8.80
N ASN A 23 0.08 -0.96 7.87
CA ASN A 23 0.31 -1.12 6.43
C ASN A 23 -0.50 -2.24 5.77
N TRP A 24 -1.81 -2.25 5.98
CA TRP A 24 -2.75 -3.27 5.55
C TRP A 24 -2.98 -3.31 4.03
N HIS A 25 -1.90 -3.30 3.23
CA HIS A 25 -2.01 -3.47 1.78
C HIS A 25 -2.62 -4.82 1.46
N MET A 26 -3.61 -4.85 0.56
CA MET A 26 -4.35 -6.07 0.30
C MET A 26 -4.68 -6.29 -1.17
N THR A 27 -4.97 -7.55 -1.51
CA THR A 27 -5.41 -7.97 -2.83
C THR A 27 -6.47 -9.06 -2.71
N TRP A 28 -7.43 -9.10 -3.64
CA TRP A 28 -8.50 -10.08 -3.68
C TRP A 28 -8.13 -11.21 -4.67
N ALA A 29 -7.89 -12.42 -4.16
CA ALA A 29 -7.41 -13.57 -4.92
C ALA A 29 -8.55 -14.43 -5.49
N GLU A 30 -8.18 -15.41 -6.32
CA GLU A 30 -9.13 -16.30 -7.00
C GLU A 30 -9.92 -17.21 -6.07
N ASP A 31 -9.39 -17.53 -4.89
CA ASP A 31 -10.03 -18.34 -3.85
C ASP A 31 -11.04 -17.56 -3.00
N ASP A 32 -11.36 -16.33 -3.41
CA ASP A 32 -12.25 -15.40 -2.73
C ASP A 32 -11.75 -14.87 -1.37
N LEU A 33 -10.49 -15.08 -1.05
CA LEU A 33 -9.87 -14.47 0.12
C LEU A 33 -9.19 -13.12 -0.26
N GLN A 34 -9.09 -12.22 0.71
CA GLN A 34 -8.19 -11.08 0.61
C GLN A 34 -6.87 -11.43 1.30
N TYR A 35 -5.77 -11.29 0.60
CA TYR A 35 -4.44 -11.42 1.17
C TYR A 35 -3.96 -10.03 1.58
N VAL A 36 -3.52 -9.89 2.82
CA VAL A 36 -3.21 -8.60 3.44
C VAL A 36 -1.83 -8.63 4.09
N GLY A 37 -1.03 -7.60 3.80
CA GLY A 37 0.23 -7.35 4.49
C GLY A 37 0.01 -6.85 5.91
N LEU A 38 0.93 -7.19 6.80
CA LEU A 38 1.12 -6.59 8.12
C LEU A 38 2.57 -6.19 8.24
N CYS A 39 2.82 -4.95 8.68
CA CYS A 39 4.14 -4.48 9.04
C CYS A 39 4.18 -4.07 10.53
N ASP A 40 5.39 -4.06 11.07
CA ASP A 40 5.74 -3.53 12.40
C ASP A 40 4.76 -3.94 13.52
N GLY A 41 4.37 -5.21 13.55
CA GLY A 41 3.39 -5.69 14.52
C GLY A 41 3.55 -7.15 14.92
N GLN A 42 2.80 -7.56 15.91
CA GLN A 42 2.87 -8.90 16.50
C GLN A 42 1.77 -9.85 15.97
N GLY A 43 0.80 -9.31 15.24
CA GLY A 43 -0.36 -10.06 14.82
C GLY A 43 -1.39 -10.26 15.96
N TRP A 44 -2.08 -11.39 15.97
CA TRP A 44 -3.18 -11.71 16.88
C TRP A 44 -2.72 -12.68 17.95
N PRO A 45 -2.92 -12.36 19.26
CA PRO A 45 -2.50 -13.22 20.37
C PRO A 45 -3.07 -14.63 20.34
N GLU A 46 -4.26 -14.80 19.80
CA GLU A 46 -4.97 -16.08 19.67
C GLU A 46 -4.55 -16.91 18.46
N MET A 47 -3.72 -16.37 17.58
CA MET A 47 -3.30 -17.06 16.36
C MET A 47 -1.95 -17.77 16.52
N ALA A 48 -1.81 -18.87 15.81
CA ALA A 48 -0.49 -19.44 15.56
C ALA A 48 0.42 -18.38 14.89
N GLY A 49 1.68 -18.35 15.26
CA GLY A 49 2.64 -17.36 14.77
C GLY A 49 2.57 -16.02 15.48
N TYR A 50 1.78 -15.86 16.54
CA TYR A 50 1.89 -14.67 17.38
C TYR A 50 3.29 -14.56 18.01
N VAL A 51 3.87 -13.36 17.95
CA VAL A 51 5.15 -13.06 18.60
C VAL A 51 4.93 -12.22 19.83
N ARG A 52 5.79 -12.42 20.87
CA ARG A 52 5.66 -11.72 22.14
C ARG A 52 5.87 -10.22 21.97
N LYS A 53 5.41 -9.44 22.96
CA LYS A 53 5.39 -7.96 22.92
C LYS A 53 6.74 -7.30 22.63
N GLU A 54 7.83 -7.93 23.01
CA GLU A 54 9.19 -7.45 22.80
C GLU A 54 9.67 -7.64 21.35
N ARG A 55 8.95 -8.43 20.57
CA ARG A 55 9.25 -8.75 19.17
C ARG A 55 8.07 -8.37 18.27
N GLY A 56 8.35 -8.11 17.03
CA GLY A 56 7.32 -7.84 16.03
C GLY A 56 7.78 -8.33 14.66
N TYR A 57 6.84 -8.62 13.79
CA TYR A 57 7.14 -8.86 12.39
C TYR A 57 7.48 -7.52 11.72
N ASN A 58 8.58 -7.49 10.99
CA ASN A 58 8.85 -6.40 10.08
C ASN A 58 7.96 -6.48 8.84
N SER A 59 7.64 -7.70 8.40
CA SER A 59 6.64 -7.96 7.38
C SER A 59 6.03 -9.35 7.55
N ARG A 60 4.72 -9.46 7.29
CA ARG A 60 3.99 -10.73 7.24
C ARG A 60 2.77 -10.62 6.34
N ILE A 61 2.24 -11.76 5.88
CA ILE A 61 0.96 -11.81 5.14
C ILE A 61 -0.03 -12.69 5.92
N TYR A 62 -1.27 -12.24 5.95
CA TYR A 62 -2.45 -12.99 6.39
C TYR A 62 -3.46 -13.08 5.25
N ALA A 63 -4.38 -14.03 5.32
CA ALA A 63 -5.58 -14.02 4.49
C ALA A 63 -6.79 -13.60 5.34
N ILE A 64 -7.76 -12.93 4.71
CA ILE A 64 -9.02 -12.52 5.33
C ILE A 64 -10.17 -13.23 4.64
N ARG A 65 -11.04 -13.86 5.42
CA ARG A 65 -12.30 -14.46 4.99
C ARG A 65 -13.48 -13.68 5.57
N GLY A 66 -14.57 -13.60 4.81
CA GLY A 66 -15.83 -12.99 5.23
C GLY A 66 -15.90 -11.51 4.84
N ASP A 67 -16.98 -10.89 5.31
CA ASP A 67 -17.33 -9.50 5.03
C ASP A 67 -17.49 -8.72 6.33
N PRO A 68 -17.09 -7.45 6.36
CA PRO A 68 -17.24 -6.62 7.55
C PRO A 68 -18.70 -6.53 8.04
N PRO A 69 -18.92 -6.61 9.37
CA PRO A 69 -17.92 -6.73 10.42
C PRO A 69 -17.45 -8.16 10.73
N ASP A 70 -18.04 -9.19 10.11
CA ASP A 70 -17.81 -10.60 10.40
C ASP A 70 -16.62 -11.17 9.61
N ILE A 71 -15.45 -10.60 9.80
CA ILE A 71 -14.21 -11.05 9.16
C ILE A 71 -13.38 -11.95 10.05
N ARG A 72 -12.59 -12.82 9.42
CA ARG A 72 -11.63 -13.71 10.12
C ARG A 72 -10.29 -13.66 9.42
N PHE A 73 -9.25 -13.40 10.18
CA PHE A 73 -7.87 -13.50 9.72
C PHE A 73 -7.41 -14.95 9.76
N ILE A 74 -6.62 -15.35 8.79
CA ILE A 74 -6.05 -16.69 8.63
C ILE A 74 -4.54 -16.54 8.57
N HIS A 75 -3.84 -17.22 9.48
CA HIS A 75 -2.39 -17.28 9.47
C HIS A 75 -1.88 -18.11 8.28
N LEU A 76 -0.83 -17.63 7.62
CA LEU A 76 -0.16 -18.31 6.52
C LEU A 76 1.22 -18.80 6.98
N PRO A 77 1.35 -20.05 7.42
CA PRO A 77 2.61 -20.55 8.00
C PRO A 77 3.76 -20.66 7.00
N GLY A 78 3.46 -20.63 5.70
CA GLY A 78 4.47 -20.67 4.65
C GLY A 78 5.17 -19.34 4.37
N PHE A 79 4.66 -18.23 4.91
CA PHE A 79 5.34 -16.94 4.76
C PHE A 79 6.63 -16.94 5.59
N PRO A 80 7.79 -16.61 5.01
CA PRO A 80 9.07 -16.61 5.71
C PRO A 80 9.12 -15.48 6.75
N ASP A 81 9.27 -15.84 8.02
CA ASP A 81 9.29 -14.86 9.11
C ASP A 81 10.46 -13.90 9.00
N LEU A 82 10.19 -12.62 9.20
CA LEU A 82 11.17 -11.57 9.37
C LEU A 82 10.83 -10.75 10.60
N LEU A 83 11.56 -10.98 11.68
CA LEU A 83 11.32 -10.35 12.97
C LEU A 83 12.19 -9.11 13.14
N SER A 84 11.60 -8.03 13.66
CA SER A 84 12.27 -6.73 13.81
C SER A 84 13.50 -6.78 14.70
N GLU A 85 13.53 -7.64 15.71
CA GLU A 85 14.64 -7.75 16.67
C GLU A 85 15.82 -8.55 16.16
N GLU A 86 15.58 -9.44 15.20
CA GLU A 86 16.66 -10.17 14.54
C GLU A 86 17.43 -9.29 13.57
N ALA A 87 17.00 -8.04 13.43
CA ALA A 87 17.35 -7.11 12.39
C ALA A 87 18.51 -6.12 12.61
N PRO A 88 19.29 -6.08 13.69
CA PRO A 88 20.44 -5.17 13.66
C PRO A 88 21.45 -5.53 12.56
N ASN A 89 21.47 -6.78 12.14
CA ASN A 89 22.38 -7.29 11.09
C ASN A 89 21.66 -7.79 9.83
N VAL A 90 20.33 -7.78 9.78
CA VAL A 90 19.53 -8.24 8.65
C VAL A 90 18.79 -7.07 8.03
N ASN A 91 18.68 -7.05 6.70
CA ASN A 91 17.90 -6.06 6.00
C ASN A 91 16.45 -6.06 6.50
N ARG A 92 15.88 -4.87 6.60
CA ARG A 92 14.45 -4.71 6.84
C ARG A 92 13.71 -4.65 5.54
N TYR A 93 12.59 -5.38 5.48
CA TYR A 93 11.70 -5.42 4.34
C TYR A 93 10.28 -5.17 4.82
N TYR A 94 9.65 -4.16 4.24
CA TYR A 94 8.28 -3.76 4.54
C TYR A 94 7.38 -4.16 3.38
N GLY A 95 6.45 -5.08 3.62
CA GLY A 95 5.58 -5.66 2.60
C GLY A 95 4.43 -4.73 2.24
N PHE A 96 4.64 -3.89 1.25
CA PHE A 96 3.63 -2.95 0.77
C PHE A 96 2.91 -3.51 -0.47
N GLY A 97 3.29 -3.15 -1.67
CA GLY A 97 2.52 -3.54 -2.86
C GLY A 97 2.29 -5.04 -3.02
N ILE A 98 1.04 -5.48 -2.97
CA ILE A 98 0.64 -6.88 -3.12
C ILE A 98 -0.36 -7.04 -4.27
N ILE A 99 -0.29 -8.15 -5.02
CA ILE A 99 -1.22 -8.48 -6.11
C ILE A 99 -1.39 -9.98 -6.28
N ALA A 100 -2.64 -10.42 -6.47
CA ALA A 100 -2.99 -11.79 -6.84
C ALA A 100 -3.29 -11.88 -8.36
N LEU A 101 -2.66 -12.83 -9.04
CA LEU A 101 -2.81 -13.12 -10.47
C LEU A 101 -2.84 -14.64 -10.68
N GLY A 102 -4.01 -15.22 -10.95
CA GLY A 102 -4.20 -16.67 -10.89
C GLY A 102 -3.93 -17.18 -9.47
N SER A 103 -3.30 -18.33 -9.35
CA SER A 103 -2.85 -18.86 -8.05
C SER A 103 -1.62 -18.14 -7.49
N CYS A 104 -1.03 -17.19 -8.22
CA CYS A 104 0.16 -16.48 -7.78
C CYS A 104 -0.19 -15.25 -6.95
N ILE A 105 0.59 -15.02 -5.88
CA ILE A 105 0.59 -13.78 -5.10
C ILE A 105 1.99 -13.19 -5.21
N TYR A 106 2.08 -11.93 -5.59
CA TYR A 106 3.32 -11.16 -5.67
C TYR A 106 3.33 -10.09 -4.59
N GLN A 107 4.47 -9.90 -3.94
CA GLN A 107 4.64 -8.84 -2.95
C GLN A 107 5.94 -8.08 -3.17
N PHE A 108 5.82 -6.77 -3.31
CA PHE A 108 6.95 -5.85 -3.27
C PHE A 108 7.25 -5.49 -1.82
N LEU A 109 8.50 -5.64 -1.43
CA LEU A 109 8.99 -5.41 -0.08
C LEU A 109 9.98 -4.25 -0.11
N SER A 110 9.56 -3.10 0.35
CA SER A 110 10.41 -1.89 0.42
C SER A 110 11.52 -2.05 1.45
N THR A 111 12.71 -1.52 1.17
CA THR A 111 13.85 -1.60 2.09
C THR A 111 14.50 -0.23 2.29
N PRO A 112 14.81 0.15 3.55
CA PRO A 112 15.50 1.41 3.84
C PRO A 112 17.01 1.32 3.60
N ASN A 113 17.69 2.48 3.63
CA ASN A 113 19.14 2.58 3.47
C ASN A 113 19.94 1.98 4.65
N HIS A 114 19.38 2.00 5.84
CA HIS A 114 19.88 1.42 7.09
C HIS A 114 18.71 1.23 8.07
N PRO A 115 18.89 0.51 9.18
CA PRO A 115 17.88 0.46 10.24
C PRO A 115 17.53 1.87 10.72
N PHE A 116 16.25 2.20 10.84
CA PHE A 116 15.77 3.55 11.19
C PHE A 116 16.31 4.08 12.51
N THR A 117 16.78 3.21 13.39
CA THR A 117 17.32 3.55 14.71
C THR A 117 18.83 3.76 14.74
N SER A 118 19.56 3.49 13.66
CA SER A 118 21.02 3.36 13.69
C SER A 118 21.82 4.28 12.77
N GLY A 119 21.18 5.17 12.05
CA GLY A 119 21.90 6.06 11.11
C GLY A 119 21.15 7.35 10.80
N PRO A 120 21.84 8.34 10.26
CA PRO A 120 21.23 9.59 9.84
C PRO A 120 20.39 9.42 8.58
N ASP A 121 19.38 10.26 8.42
CA ASP A 121 18.57 10.38 7.21
C ASP A 121 17.98 9.02 6.74
N PRO A 122 17.13 8.36 7.58
CA PRO A 122 16.50 7.09 7.22
C PRO A 122 15.53 7.30 6.06
N ARG A 123 15.68 6.49 5.00
CA ARG A 123 14.83 6.56 3.81
C ARG A 123 14.79 5.24 3.07
N PHE A 124 13.72 5.00 2.33
CA PHE A 124 13.59 3.80 1.50
C PHE A 124 14.38 3.97 0.21
N VAL A 125 15.16 2.97 -0.17
CA VAL A 125 16.12 3.03 -1.28
C VAL A 125 15.87 2.03 -2.39
N GLY A 126 14.95 1.07 -2.18
CA GLY A 126 14.63 0.07 -3.17
C GLY A 126 13.58 -0.93 -2.68
N ALA A 127 13.34 -1.97 -3.46
CA ALA A 127 12.39 -3.01 -3.13
C ALA A 127 12.84 -4.38 -3.63
N LYS A 128 12.58 -5.41 -2.82
CA LYS A 128 12.62 -6.82 -3.17
C LYS A 128 11.26 -7.23 -3.73
N LEU A 129 11.23 -8.20 -4.64
CA LEU A 129 10.00 -8.85 -5.09
C LEU A 129 10.06 -10.33 -4.72
N ILE A 130 9.08 -10.79 -3.96
CA ILE A 130 8.85 -12.21 -3.68
C ILE A 130 7.49 -12.62 -4.24
N TYR A 131 7.32 -13.92 -4.47
CA TYR A 131 6.06 -14.43 -4.96
C TYR A 131 5.75 -15.83 -4.42
N SER A 132 4.48 -16.16 -4.43
CA SER A 132 3.93 -17.49 -4.16
C SER A 132 3.19 -17.97 -5.40
N GLN A 133 3.26 -19.27 -5.71
CA GLN A 133 2.53 -19.90 -6.81
C GLN A 133 1.35 -20.74 -6.32
N ASP A 134 1.12 -20.79 -5.03
CA ASP A 134 0.21 -21.71 -4.34
C ASP A 134 -0.64 -21.00 -3.28
N LEU A 135 -1.02 -19.73 -3.56
CA LEU A 135 -1.84 -18.90 -2.68
C LEU A 135 -1.25 -18.74 -1.27
N GLY A 136 0.06 -18.49 -1.20
CA GLY A 136 0.76 -18.16 0.05
C GLY A 136 1.22 -19.34 0.88
N LYS A 137 1.14 -20.58 0.38
CA LYS A 137 1.63 -21.77 1.10
C LYS A 137 3.15 -21.89 1.08
N SER A 138 3.78 -21.41 0.01
CA SER A 138 5.24 -21.31 -0.13
C SER A 138 5.62 -20.01 -0.84
N TRP A 139 6.86 -19.53 -0.62
CA TRP A 139 7.32 -18.26 -1.17
C TRP A 139 8.71 -18.40 -1.79
N LEU A 140 8.92 -17.68 -2.87
CA LEU A 140 10.13 -17.68 -3.67
C LEU A 140 10.63 -16.24 -3.87
N ASN A 141 11.94 -16.11 -4.02
CA ASN A 141 12.57 -14.90 -4.55
C ASN A 141 12.24 -14.73 -6.04
N GLN A 142 12.48 -13.55 -6.60
CA GLN A 142 12.24 -13.25 -8.02
C GLN A 142 12.96 -14.19 -9.01
N ASP A 143 14.01 -14.87 -8.58
CA ASP A 143 14.80 -15.83 -9.38
C ASP A 143 14.34 -17.29 -9.21
N GLY A 144 13.27 -17.52 -8.41
CA GLY A 144 12.74 -18.85 -8.14
C GLY A 144 13.42 -19.59 -7.00
N SER A 145 14.43 -19.03 -6.36
CA SER A 145 15.04 -19.61 -5.15
C SER A 145 14.14 -19.42 -3.92
N PRO A 146 14.26 -20.27 -2.89
CA PRO A 146 13.55 -20.05 -1.63
C PRO A 146 13.86 -18.69 -1.02
N VAL A 147 12.85 -18.03 -0.43
CA VAL A 147 13.06 -16.71 0.18
C VAL A 147 14.04 -16.82 1.34
N HIS A 148 15.02 -15.95 1.34
CA HIS A 148 15.91 -15.69 2.46
C HIS A 148 16.06 -14.18 2.66
N TRP A 149 16.42 -13.78 3.88
CA TRP A 149 16.65 -12.39 4.23
C TRP A 149 18.14 -12.11 4.28
N GLU A 150 18.63 -11.37 3.32
CA GLU A 150 20.06 -11.10 3.16
C GLU A 150 20.59 -10.26 4.32
N PRO A 151 21.84 -10.47 4.75
CA PRO A 151 22.51 -9.53 5.64
C PRO A 151 22.58 -8.14 5.02
N TRP A 152 22.51 -7.12 5.86
CA TRP A 152 22.48 -5.72 5.41
C TRP A 152 23.60 -5.38 4.41
N ALA A 153 24.82 -5.84 4.67
CA ALA A 153 26.00 -5.61 3.82
C ALA A 153 25.96 -6.36 2.47
N ALA A 154 25.16 -7.43 2.36
CA ALA A 154 25.08 -8.26 1.16
C ALA A 154 23.99 -7.79 0.18
N ARG A 155 23.29 -6.71 0.49
CA ARG A 155 22.21 -6.17 -0.32
C ARG A 155 22.70 -5.65 -1.67
N SER A 156 22.19 -6.21 -2.76
CA SER A 156 22.52 -5.80 -4.12
C SER A 156 21.45 -6.22 -5.11
N ARG A 157 21.50 -5.72 -6.34
CA ARG A 157 20.61 -6.18 -7.42
C ARG A 157 20.75 -7.66 -7.72
N ALA A 158 21.93 -8.24 -7.52
CA ALA A 158 22.19 -9.64 -7.84
C ALA A 158 21.47 -10.61 -6.89
N ASN A 159 21.32 -10.23 -5.63
CA ASN A 159 20.79 -11.15 -4.62
C ASN A 159 19.50 -10.68 -3.93
N MET A 160 19.12 -9.43 -4.05
CA MET A 160 18.02 -8.90 -3.25
C MET A 160 17.12 -7.94 -4.01
N VAL A 161 17.69 -6.88 -4.56
CA VAL A 161 16.89 -5.71 -4.95
C VAL A 161 16.39 -5.88 -6.36
N PHE A 162 15.10 -6.10 -6.48
CA PHE A 162 14.41 -6.11 -7.76
C PHE A 162 14.31 -4.68 -8.34
N LEU A 163 13.96 -3.71 -7.49
CA LEU A 163 13.93 -2.29 -7.82
C LEU A 163 14.99 -1.54 -7.00
N ASN A 164 15.97 -0.97 -7.67
CA ASN A 164 16.99 -0.08 -7.11
C ASN A 164 17.27 0.98 -8.16
N GLU A 165 16.39 1.98 -8.20
CA GLU A 165 16.31 2.91 -9.31
C GLU A 165 16.97 4.24 -8.99
N PRO A 166 17.41 5.02 -10.00
CA PRO A 166 17.99 6.34 -9.80
C PRO A 166 17.06 7.25 -9.01
N GLY A 167 17.60 7.98 -8.04
CA GLY A 167 16.84 8.87 -7.17
C GLY A 167 15.95 8.16 -6.17
N GLU A 168 16.20 6.84 -5.95
CA GLU A 168 15.43 6.02 -5.01
C GLU A 168 13.92 5.94 -5.38
N THR A 169 13.62 6.15 -6.64
CA THR A 169 12.26 6.04 -7.19
C THR A 169 11.80 4.58 -7.13
N PHE A 170 10.51 4.36 -6.96
CA PHE A 170 9.92 3.03 -6.83
C PHE A 170 10.50 2.22 -5.66
N SER A 171 10.78 2.91 -4.56
CA SER A 171 11.16 2.28 -3.29
C SER A 171 9.99 2.06 -2.33
N LEU A 172 8.85 2.73 -2.57
CA LEU A 172 7.61 2.65 -1.78
C LEU A 172 6.45 2.37 -2.72
N LEU A 173 6.03 1.13 -2.81
CA LEU A 173 5.20 0.65 -3.91
C LEU A 173 3.76 0.37 -3.47
N THR A 174 2.81 0.77 -4.31
CA THR A 174 1.40 0.39 -4.20
C THR A 174 0.91 -0.17 -5.52
N VAL A 175 0.32 -1.36 -5.51
CA VAL A 175 -0.25 -1.97 -6.71
C VAL A 175 -1.72 -1.55 -6.85
N VAL A 176 -2.09 -1.08 -8.04
CA VAL A 176 -3.48 -0.77 -8.38
C VAL A 176 -4.30 -2.06 -8.35
N GLN A 177 -5.40 -2.08 -7.59
CA GLN A 177 -6.28 -3.23 -7.50
C GLN A 177 -7.42 -3.15 -8.53
N MET A 178 -7.77 -4.27 -9.17
CA MET A 178 -8.80 -4.32 -10.21
C MET A 178 -9.77 -5.50 -10.03
N GLY A 179 -10.35 -5.59 -8.83
CA GLY A 179 -11.31 -6.63 -8.47
C GLY A 179 -10.66 -7.99 -8.19
N ARG A 180 -11.51 -9.03 -8.09
CA ARG A 180 -11.08 -10.39 -7.78
C ARG A 180 -10.10 -10.90 -8.82
N ASN A 181 -8.92 -11.32 -8.39
CA ASN A 181 -7.90 -11.87 -9.26
C ASN A 181 -7.57 -10.97 -10.47
N TYR A 182 -7.63 -9.65 -10.24
CA TYR A 182 -7.38 -8.63 -11.27
C TYR A 182 -8.32 -8.72 -12.49
N GLN A 183 -9.54 -9.25 -12.31
CA GLN A 183 -10.48 -9.59 -13.39
C GLN A 183 -10.95 -8.41 -14.25
N HIS A 184 -10.90 -7.18 -13.69
CA HIS A 184 -11.32 -5.98 -14.40
C HIS A 184 -10.19 -5.32 -15.21
N ASN A 185 -9.00 -5.91 -15.19
CA ASN A 185 -7.91 -5.48 -16.05
C ASN A 185 -8.23 -5.82 -17.53
N ARG A 186 -8.09 -4.84 -18.42
CA ARG A 186 -8.51 -4.95 -19.83
C ARG A 186 -7.37 -5.02 -20.82
N ASP A 187 -6.15 -4.69 -20.40
CA ASP A 187 -5.01 -4.48 -21.30
C ASP A 187 -3.81 -5.39 -21.02
N GLY A 188 -3.93 -6.28 -20.02
CA GLY A 188 -2.89 -7.26 -19.71
C GLY A 188 -1.71 -6.69 -18.91
N TYR A 189 -1.82 -5.46 -18.35
CA TYR A 189 -0.77 -4.85 -17.55
C TYR A 189 -1.14 -4.75 -16.07
N VAL A 190 -0.16 -4.98 -15.20
CA VAL A 190 -0.20 -4.59 -13.79
C VAL A 190 0.33 -3.18 -13.66
N TYR A 191 -0.36 -2.33 -12.90
CA TYR A 191 0.00 -0.94 -12.65
C TYR A 191 0.47 -0.75 -11.21
N VAL A 192 1.60 -0.08 -11.04
CA VAL A 192 2.21 0.15 -9.72
C VAL A 192 2.58 1.61 -9.58
N CYS A 193 2.15 2.21 -8.47
CA CYS A 193 2.43 3.59 -8.11
C CYS A 193 3.51 3.69 -7.04
N ALA A 194 4.22 4.80 -7.02
CA ALA A 194 5.19 5.15 -5.97
C ALA A 194 5.42 6.67 -5.91
N PRO A 195 5.97 7.22 -4.82
CA PRO A 195 6.56 8.55 -4.83
C PRO A 195 7.71 8.64 -5.84
N ASN A 196 7.94 9.81 -6.39
CA ASN A 196 9.05 10.07 -7.30
C ASN A 196 10.38 10.28 -6.56
N GLY A 197 10.75 9.33 -5.70
CA GLY A 197 11.95 9.39 -4.86
C GLY A 197 11.71 10.01 -3.48
N ASN A 198 12.79 10.23 -2.73
CA ASN A 198 12.77 10.69 -1.33
C ASN A 198 13.29 12.13 -1.16
N VAL A 199 13.40 12.90 -2.24
CA VAL A 199 13.89 14.27 -2.22
C VAL A 199 12.72 15.25 -2.07
N GLU A 200 12.89 16.29 -1.26
CA GLU A 200 11.91 17.37 -1.15
C GLU A 200 11.52 17.93 -2.52
N GLY A 201 10.23 18.17 -2.74
CA GLY A 201 9.68 18.60 -4.03
C GLY A 201 9.38 17.48 -5.02
N SER A 202 9.95 16.28 -4.84
CA SER A 202 9.58 15.09 -5.61
C SER A 202 8.68 14.11 -4.83
N MET A 203 8.70 14.18 -3.52
CA MET A 203 7.95 13.27 -2.63
C MET A 203 6.43 13.44 -2.71
N ASN A 204 5.91 14.57 -3.18
CA ASN A 204 4.49 14.79 -3.43
C ASN A 204 4.08 14.43 -4.88
N GLN A 205 5.01 13.96 -5.69
CA GLN A 205 4.75 13.50 -7.05
C GLN A 205 4.52 11.99 -7.05
N LEU A 206 3.38 11.57 -7.59
CA LEU A 206 3.08 10.16 -7.80
C LEU A 206 3.55 9.76 -9.20
N VAL A 207 4.42 8.77 -9.28
CA VAL A 207 4.88 8.15 -10.52
C VAL A 207 4.31 6.76 -10.68
N MET A 208 4.39 6.19 -11.88
CA MET A 208 3.80 4.89 -12.17
C MET A 208 4.67 4.12 -13.17
N PHE A 209 4.77 2.81 -12.95
CA PHE A 209 5.13 1.88 -14.00
C PHE A 209 3.99 0.90 -14.27
N ARG A 210 4.08 0.24 -15.43
CA ARG A 210 3.26 -0.92 -15.75
C ARG A 210 4.15 -2.08 -16.19
N ALA A 211 3.71 -3.30 -15.93
CA ALA A 211 4.39 -4.53 -16.35
C ALA A 211 3.37 -5.49 -16.96
N PRO A 212 3.70 -6.24 -18.03
CA PRO A 212 2.83 -7.31 -18.51
C PRO A 212 2.56 -8.32 -17.39
N ARG A 213 1.31 -8.76 -17.23
CA ARG A 213 0.90 -9.65 -16.12
C ARG A 213 1.73 -10.92 -16.05
N GLU A 214 2.06 -11.49 -17.20
CA GLU A 214 2.83 -12.74 -17.32
C GLU A 214 4.34 -12.53 -17.12
N ARG A 215 4.80 -11.26 -17.06
CA ARG A 215 6.22 -10.89 -17.00
C ARG A 215 6.55 -9.99 -15.82
N LEU A 216 5.75 -10.09 -14.74
CA LEU A 216 5.94 -9.24 -13.55
C LEU A 216 7.31 -9.47 -12.86
N LEU A 217 7.89 -10.66 -13.01
CA LEU A 217 9.23 -10.97 -12.50
C LEU A 217 10.36 -10.48 -13.41
N GLU A 218 10.05 -9.93 -14.58
CA GLU A 218 11.03 -9.48 -15.56
C GLU A 218 11.14 -7.94 -15.55
N ARG A 219 12.03 -7.40 -14.71
CA ARG A 219 12.22 -5.94 -14.58
C ARG A 219 12.44 -5.24 -15.94
N ALA A 220 13.10 -5.89 -16.88
CA ALA A 220 13.35 -5.34 -18.23
C ALA A 220 12.07 -5.16 -19.07
N SER A 221 10.95 -5.78 -18.69
CA SER A 221 9.67 -5.64 -19.38
C SER A 221 8.85 -4.43 -18.91
N TYR A 222 9.34 -3.69 -17.90
CA TYR A 222 8.61 -2.60 -17.29
C TYR A 222 8.64 -1.35 -18.16
N GLU A 223 7.49 -0.68 -18.20
CA GLU A 223 7.32 0.61 -18.87
C GLU A 223 6.88 1.67 -17.87
N PHE A 224 7.49 2.84 -17.94
CA PHE A 224 7.23 3.96 -17.04
C PHE A 224 6.31 4.97 -17.72
N PHE A 225 5.35 5.49 -16.96
CA PHE A 225 4.48 6.56 -17.42
C PHE A 225 5.30 7.81 -17.77
N VAL A 226 5.09 8.36 -18.95
CA VAL A 226 5.77 9.59 -19.41
C VAL A 226 4.82 10.79 -19.35
N SER A 227 3.65 10.66 -19.97
CA SER A 227 2.68 11.76 -20.04
C SER A 227 1.30 11.24 -20.48
N ARG A 228 0.26 12.04 -20.24
CA ARG A 228 -1.06 11.86 -20.84
C ARG A 228 -1.12 12.56 -22.19
N ARG A 229 -1.79 11.91 -23.15
CA ARG A 229 -2.16 12.53 -24.42
C ARG A 229 -3.48 13.27 -24.29
N ARG A 230 -3.83 14.06 -25.30
CA ARG A 230 -5.09 14.84 -25.32
C ARG A 230 -6.34 13.94 -25.32
N ASP A 231 -6.24 12.74 -25.85
CA ASP A 231 -7.31 11.73 -25.87
C ASP A 231 -7.44 10.96 -24.54
N GLY A 232 -6.65 11.29 -23.53
CA GLY A 232 -6.62 10.63 -22.21
C GLY A 232 -5.74 9.38 -22.16
N SER A 233 -5.22 8.88 -23.28
CA SER A 233 -4.28 7.76 -23.28
C SER A 233 -2.93 8.14 -22.71
N ALA A 234 -2.18 7.16 -22.22
CA ALA A 234 -0.84 7.38 -21.70
C ALA A 234 0.25 7.09 -22.74
N ARG A 235 1.34 7.81 -22.63
CA ARG A 235 2.62 7.50 -23.27
C ARG A 235 3.51 6.81 -22.25
N TRP A 236 4.10 5.70 -22.64
CA TRP A 236 4.97 4.87 -21.85
C TRP A 236 6.38 4.78 -22.45
N SER A 237 7.38 4.51 -21.64
CA SER A 237 8.77 4.31 -22.05
C SER A 237 9.42 3.22 -21.20
N SER A 238 10.26 2.40 -21.80
CA SER A 238 11.14 1.48 -21.05
C SER A 238 12.30 2.21 -20.34
N ASP A 239 12.59 3.44 -20.76
CA ASP A 239 13.57 4.30 -20.10
C ASP A 239 12.94 5.01 -18.90
N ILE A 240 13.38 4.65 -17.68
CA ILE A 240 12.93 5.26 -16.43
C ILE A 240 13.27 6.75 -16.33
N SER A 241 14.30 7.22 -17.03
CA SER A 241 14.67 8.64 -17.02
C SER A 241 13.62 9.53 -17.70
N ALA A 242 12.82 8.95 -18.59
CA ALA A 242 11.72 9.63 -19.26
C ALA A 242 10.42 9.70 -18.43
N ARG A 243 10.41 9.14 -17.20
CA ARG A 243 9.21 9.09 -16.38
C ARG A 243 8.66 10.45 -16.03
N GLY A 244 7.35 10.59 -16.08
CA GLY A 244 6.59 11.74 -15.62
C GLY A 244 5.68 11.41 -14.45
N SER A 245 5.10 12.42 -13.81
CA SER A 245 4.15 12.24 -12.72
C SER A 245 2.75 11.97 -13.25
N VAL A 246 2.08 10.94 -12.73
CA VAL A 246 0.65 10.69 -12.97
C VAL A 246 -0.22 11.65 -12.19
N HIS A 247 0.28 12.13 -11.04
CA HIS A 247 -0.34 13.14 -10.21
C HIS A 247 0.71 13.88 -9.38
N THR A 248 0.41 15.13 -9.04
CA THR A 248 1.20 15.92 -8.08
C THR A 248 0.23 16.44 -7.04
N PHE A 249 0.38 15.98 -5.79
CA PHE A 249 -0.44 16.44 -4.70
C PHE A 249 -0.12 17.89 -4.33
N PRO A 250 -1.08 18.68 -3.85
CA PRO A 250 -0.84 20.05 -3.41
C PRO A 250 0.26 20.09 -2.34
N ALA A 251 1.13 21.11 -2.42
CA ALA A 251 2.14 21.34 -1.39
C ALA A 251 1.51 21.90 -0.11
N GLY A 252 2.11 21.60 1.04
CA GLY A 252 1.79 22.24 2.30
C GLY A 252 0.70 21.57 3.16
N TRP A 253 0.14 20.45 2.74
CA TRP A 253 -0.85 19.74 3.56
C TRP A 253 -0.26 19.20 4.85
N VAL A 254 0.94 18.66 4.78
CA VAL A 254 1.65 18.10 5.93
C VAL A 254 3.12 18.51 5.87
N ASN A 255 3.65 18.83 7.01
CA ASN A 255 5.02 19.29 7.14
C ASN A 255 5.95 18.12 7.49
N THR A 256 6.25 17.25 6.53
CA THR A 256 7.27 16.23 6.74
C THR A 256 7.95 15.81 5.44
N LYS A 257 9.26 15.67 5.51
CA LYS A 257 10.10 15.18 4.41
C LYS A 257 10.04 13.66 4.26
N LEU A 258 9.65 12.93 5.30
CA LEU A 258 9.76 11.48 5.37
C LEU A 258 8.46 10.76 4.99
N HIS A 259 7.32 11.45 5.02
CA HIS A 259 6.00 10.89 4.75
C HIS A 259 5.24 11.77 3.77
N PRO A 260 5.60 11.70 2.49
CA PRO A 260 4.96 12.50 1.44
C PRO A 260 3.52 12.05 1.20
N TYR A 261 2.69 12.92 0.66
CA TYR A 261 1.31 12.60 0.26
C TYR A 261 1.20 11.49 -0.78
N ALA A 262 2.24 11.28 -1.55
CA ALA A 262 2.33 10.19 -2.51
C ALA A 262 2.76 8.86 -1.86
N TRP A 263 2.93 8.81 -0.54
CA TRP A 263 3.35 7.61 0.16
C TRP A 263 2.16 6.66 0.35
N HIS A 264 2.23 5.50 -0.30
CA HIS A 264 1.24 4.44 -0.23
C HIS A 264 -0.21 4.88 -0.45
N PRO A 265 -0.54 5.64 -1.52
CA PRO A 265 -1.93 5.85 -1.84
C PRO A 265 -2.57 4.51 -2.21
N SER A 266 -3.73 4.20 -1.67
CA SER A 266 -4.50 3.04 -2.11
C SER A 266 -5.21 3.36 -3.41
N VAL A 267 -5.02 2.58 -4.46
CA VAL A 267 -5.66 2.77 -5.77
C VAL A 267 -6.43 1.51 -6.16
N THR A 268 -7.73 1.65 -6.39
CA THR A 268 -8.61 0.53 -6.71
C THR A 268 -9.59 0.90 -7.82
N TYR A 269 -9.82 0.00 -8.77
CA TYR A 269 -10.86 0.17 -9.77
C TYR A 269 -12.23 -0.21 -9.21
N ASN A 270 -13.15 0.74 -9.23
CA ASN A 270 -14.55 0.56 -8.89
C ASN A 270 -15.31 0.19 -10.17
N ALA A 271 -15.51 -1.09 -10.41
CA ALA A 271 -16.06 -1.60 -11.65
C ALA A 271 -17.52 -1.14 -11.90
N PRO A 272 -18.43 -1.15 -10.90
CA PRO A 272 -19.79 -0.66 -11.11
C PRO A 272 -19.86 0.82 -11.55
N LEU A 273 -18.97 1.66 -11.02
CA LEU A 273 -18.93 3.07 -11.39
C LEU A 273 -18.04 3.35 -12.63
N GLY A 274 -17.23 2.39 -13.04
CA GLY A 274 -16.31 2.52 -14.17
C GLY A 274 -15.17 3.51 -13.93
N LEU A 275 -14.76 3.71 -12.67
CA LEU A 275 -13.78 4.70 -12.23
C LEU A 275 -12.71 4.08 -11.35
N TYR A 276 -11.52 4.67 -11.35
CA TYR A 276 -10.50 4.41 -10.35
C TYR A 276 -10.72 5.32 -9.15
N LEU A 277 -10.62 4.74 -7.96
CA LEU A 277 -10.65 5.45 -6.68
C LEU A 277 -9.23 5.46 -6.12
N MET A 278 -8.83 6.57 -5.53
CA MET A 278 -7.60 6.68 -4.76
C MET A 278 -7.89 7.27 -3.40
N ALA A 279 -7.39 6.63 -2.34
CA ALA A 279 -7.31 7.20 -1.01
C ALA A 279 -5.84 7.53 -0.72
N ASN A 280 -5.55 8.78 -0.38
CA ASN A 280 -4.22 9.19 0.05
C ASN A 280 -4.26 9.80 1.45
N TRP A 281 -3.12 9.90 2.09
CA TRP A 281 -3.00 10.45 3.43
C TRP A 281 -1.74 11.30 3.56
N GLY A 282 -1.69 12.05 4.62
CA GLY A 282 -0.50 12.79 4.99
C GLY A 282 -0.36 12.80 6.52
N MET A 283 0.84 12.51 7.01
CA MET A 283 1.10 12.44 8.44
C MET A 283 0.85 13.77 9.13
N GLY A 284 0.07 13.76 10.21
CA GLY A 284 -0.17 14.94 11.04
C GLY A 284 1.03 15.26 11.92
N CYS A 285 1.87 16.20 11.49
CA CYS A 285 2.97 16.73 12.31
C CYS A 285 2.50 17.98 13.06
N ASP A 286 2.91 18.12 14.31
CA ASP A 286 2.68 19.34 15.10
C ASP A 286 3.60 20.50 14.65
N ALA A 287 3.50 21.64 15.32
CA ALA A 287 4.30 22.82 15.03
C ALA A 287 5.83 22.60 15.24
N ASN A 288 6.19 21.58 16.00
CA ASN A 288 7.60 21.21 16.27
C ASN A 288 8.09 20.10 15.32
N GLY A 289 7.24 19.65 14.37
CA GLY A 289 7.56 18.57 13.44
C GLY A 289 7.45 17.17 14.04
N MET A 290 6.83 17.02 15.21
CA MET A 290 6.61 15.71 15.83
C MET A 290 5.64 14.88 15.00
N TRP A 291 6.04 13.69 14.63
CA TRP A 291 5.24 12.73 13.90
C TRP A 291 4.05 12.30 14.75
N PHE A 292 2.90 12.22 14.09
CA PHE A 292 1.63 11.91 14.77
C PHE A 292 1.30 12.88 15.93
N GLY A 293 1.83 14.12 15.88
CA GLY A 293 1.55 15.16 16.85
C GLY A 293 0.13 15.74 16.75
N LYS A 294 -0.56 15.50 15.64
CA LYS A 294 -1.96 15.86 15.39
C LYS A 294 -2.63 14.85 14.45
N PRO A 295 -3.96 14.86 14.26
CA PRO A 295 -4.64 14.05 13.27
C PRO A 295 -4.04 14.21 11.87
N SER A 296 -3.99 13.11 11.13
CA SER A 296 -3.47 13.06 9.77
C SER A 296 -4.45 13.71 8.77
N TYR A 297 -3.97 13.93 7.56
CA TYR A 297 -4.80 14.27 6.40
C TYR A 297 -5.36 12.99 5.75
N LEU A 298 -6.57 13.07 5.18
CA LEU A 298 -7.15 12.05 4.32
C LEU A 298 -7.73 12.71 3.07
N GLY A 299 -7.43 12.17 1.89
CA GLY A 299 -8.01 12.62 0.62
C GLY A 299 -8.58 11.47 -0.19
N PHE A 300 -9.70 11.72 -0.89
CA PHE A 300 -10.25 10.81 -1.89
C PHE A 300 -10.26 11.46 -3.26
N TRP A 301 -9.87 10.67 -4.25
CA TRP A 301 -9.72 11.10 -5.64
C TRP A 301 -10.34 10.07 -6.56
N ILE A 302 -10.78 10.54 -7.74
CA ILE A 302 -11.33 9.70 -8.80
C ILE A 302 -10.60 9.94 -10.11
N ALA A 303 -10.57 8.93 -10.97
CA ALA A 303 -10.01 9.04 -12.31
C ALA A 303 -10.63 8.04 -13.29
N PRO A 304 -10.66 8.36 -14.59
CA PRO A 304 -11.09 7.41 -15.63
C PRO A 304 -10.04 6.35 -15.95
N ASN A 305 -8.77 6.61 -15.63
CA ASN A 305 -7.64 5.71 -15.89
C ASN A 305 -6.73 5.62 -14.65
N PRO A 306 -5.92 4.56 -14.47
CA PRO A 306 -5.02 4.45 -13.33
C PRO A 306 -3.93 5.53 -13.31
N TRP A 307 -3.65 6.14 -14.45
CA TRP A 307 -2.74 7.28 -14.60
C TRP A 307 -3.44 8.65 -14.55
N GLY A 308 -4.72 8.69 -14.16
CA GLY A 308 -5.49 9.94 -14.08
C GLY A 308 -6.17 10.37 -15.40
N PRO A 309 -6.54 11.66 -15.57
CA PRO A 309 -6.32 12.72 -14.58
C PRO A 309 -7.11 12.46 -13.29
N TRP A 310 -6.48 12.74 -12.16
CA TRP A 310 -7.08 12.58 -10.84
C TRP A 310 -7.83 13.85 -10.44
N GLU A 311 -9.07 13.70 -10.01
CA GLU A 311 -9.93 14.75 -9.47
C GLU A 311 -10.19 14.48 -8.00
N GLN A 312 -9.96 15.47 -7.14
CA GLN A 312 -10.25 15.37 -5.72
C GLN A 312 -11.76 15.56 -5.47
N VAL A 313 -12.36 14.61 -4.78
CA VAL A 313 -13.79 14.61 -4.48
C VAL A 313 -14.10 14.76 -2.99
N HIS A 314 -13.09 14.57 -2.12
CA HIS A 314 -13.23 14.75 -0.69
C HIS A 314 -11.86 14.96 -0.05
N GLU A 315 -11.81 15.77 1.02
CA GLU A 315 -10.65 15.89 1.88
C GLU A 315 -11.03 16.13 3.34
N GLU A 316 -10.18 15.62 4.22
CA GLU A 316 -10.21 15.92 5.65
C GLU A 316 -8.79 16.38 6.06
N THR A 317 -8.68 17.62 6.47
CA THR A 317 -7.40 18.17 6.96
C THR A 317 -7.05 17.67 8.37
N ALA A 318 -8.01 17.03 9.03
CA ALA A 318 -7.86 16.34 10.31
C ALA A 318 -8.74 15.07 10.28
N TRP A 319 -8.14 13.96 9.93
CA TRP A 319 -8.81 12.66 9.88
C TRP A 319 -9.00 12.10 11.29
N MET A 320 -10.23 12.16 11.76
CA MET A 320 -10.63 11.80 13.12
C MET A 320 -11.74 10.72 13.10
N PRO A 321 -11.39 9.43 12.94
CA PRO A 321 -12.38 8.37 13.07
C PRO A 321 -13.12 8.45 14.41
N GLU A 322 -14.45 8.24 14.37
CA GLU A 322 -15.36 8.37 15.52
C GLU A 322 -15.37 9.77 16.17
N GLY A 323 -14.89 10.79 15.46
CA GLY A 323 -14.75 12.15 16.00
C GLY A 323 -13.63 12.30 17.05
N ASP A 324 -12.74 11.31 17.18
CA ASP A 324 -11.68 11.32 18.18
C ASP A 324 -10.54 12.27 17.79
N ALA A 325 -10.41 13.38 18.48
CA ALA A 325 -9.31 14.34 18.28
C ALA A 325 -7.90 13.77 18.58
N ASN A 326 -7.83 12.66 19.32
CA ASN A 326 -6.57 11.96 19.58
C ASN A 326 -6.25 10.92 18.48
N ALA A 327 -7.11 10.72 17.50
CA ALA A 327 -6.84 9.80 16.40
C ALA A 327 -5.56 10.19 15.65
N ARG A 328 -4.79 9.17 15.29
CA ARG A 328 -3.57 9.25 14.49
C ARG A 328 -3.66 8.23 13.37
N ALA A 329 -4.81 8.28 12.68
CA ALA A 329 -5.12 7.38 11.59
C ALA A 329 -4.17 7.58 10.40
N TYR A 330 -3.76 6.51 9.75
CA TYR A 330 -2.83 6.55 8.63
C TYR A 330 -2.93 5.32 7.73
N GLN A 331 -2.35 5.44 6.55
CA GLN A 331 -2.27 4.42 5.51
C GLN A 331 -3.63 3.79 5.17
N PRO A 332 -4.58 4.61 4.66
CA PRO A 332 -5.89 4.12 4.25
C PRO A 332 -5.75 3.15 3.08
N GLN A 333 -6.43 2.00 3.16
CA GLN A 333 -6.49 1.01 2.10
C GLN A 333 -7.95 0.76 1.70
N ILE A 334 -8.30 1.01 0.44
CA ILE A 334 -9.59 0.64 -0.13
C ILE A 334 -9.60 -0.87 -0.31
N CYS A 335 -10.51 -1.54 0.38
CA CYS A 335 -10.56 -3.00 0.38
C CYS A 335 -11.21 -3.52 -0.93
N PRO A 336 -10.48 -4.18 -1.83
CA PRO A 336 -10.98 -4.47 -3.18
C PRO A 336 -12.17 -5.44 -3.20
N ARG A 337 -12.29 -6.35 -2.23
CA ARG A 337 -13.42 -7.28 -2.10
C ARG A 337 -14.66 -6.62 -1.51
N TRP A 338 -14.49 -5.57 -0.73
CA TRP A 338 -15.57 -4.95 0.02
C TRP A 338 -16.05 -3.64 -0.62
N ILE A 339 -16.10 -3.60 -1.94
CA ILE A 339 -16.83 -2.61 -2.73
C ILE A 339 -18.18 -3.22 -3.04
N ALA A 340 -19.26 -2.53 -2.72
CA ALA A 340 -20.61 -3.02 -2.95
C ALA A 340 -20.95 -3.19 -4.44
N GLU A 341 -21.98 -3.98 -4.74
CA GLU A 341 -22.40 -4.28 -6.12
C GLU A 341 -22.77 -3.03 -6.93
N ASP A 342 -23.31 -1.99 -6.29
CA ASP A 342 -23.59 -0.71 -6.93
C ASP A 342 -22.39 0.25 -6.94
N GLY A 343 -21.27 -0.15 -6.36
CA GLY A 343 -20.04 0.62 -6.25
C GLY A 343 -20.06 1.80 -5.28
N LYS A 344 -21.18 2.09 -4.63
CA LYS A 344 -21.29 3.29 -3.80
C LYS A 344 -20.71 3.15 -2.41
N PRO A 345 -21.04 2.15 -1.60
CA PRO A 345 -20.30 1.89 -0.39
C PRO A 345 -19.07 1.03 -0.67
N PHE A 346 -17.98 1.38 0.00
CA PHE A 346 -16.79 0.55 0.10
C PHE A 346 -16.21 0.61 1.52
N TRP A 347 -15.32 -0.32 1.85
CA TRP A 347 -14.65 -0.32 3.14
C TRP A 347 -13.21 0.16 3.01
N LEU A 348 -12.80 0.96 3.99
CA LEU A 348 -11.46 1.53 4.14
C LEU A 348 -10.79 0.92 5.36
N ALA A 349 -9.69 0.19 5.18
CA ALA A 349 -8.86 -0.29 6.28
C ALA A 349 -7.77 0.74 6.59
N TYR A 350 -7.37 0.85 7.85
CA TYR A 350 -6.33 1.79 8.31
C TYR A 350 -5.75 1.37 9.67
N THR A 351 -4.67 2.01 10.07
CA THR A 351 -4.13 1.92 11.43
C THR A 351 -4.32 3.25 12.14
N ASP A 352 -4.53 3.20 13.46
CA ASP A 352 -4.61 4.40 14.31
C ASP A 352 -3.49 4.34 15.37
N PHE A 353 -2.47 5.17 15.20
CA PHE A 353 -1.28 5.20 16.04
C PHE A 353 -1.54 5.90 17.38
N GLN A 354 -2.26 5.23 18.28
CA GLN A 354 -2.54 5.70 19.62
C GLN A 354 -1.93 4.77 20.68
N PRO A 355 -0.90 5.21 21.41
CA PRO A 355 -0.17 4.32 22.35
C PRO A 355 -1.00 3.91 23.57
N GLN A 356 -2.02 4.69 23.97
CA GLN A 356 -2.84 4.43 25.15
C GLN A 356 -4.09 3.59 24.88
N GLN A 357 -4.36 3.27 23.64
CA GLN A 357 -5.55 2.53 23.21
C GLN A 357 -5.13 1.37 22.31
N PRO A 358 -5.82 0.22 22.32
CA PRO A 358 -5.51 -0.88 21.42
C PRO A 358 -6.00 -0.56 19.99
N ARG A 359 -5.57 0.57 19.43
CA ARG A 359 -5.98 1.09 18.11
C ARG A 359 -4.90 0.90 17.05
N TYR A 360 -3.66 0.59 17.46
CA TYR A 360 -2.61 0.15 16.56
C TYR A 360 -2.88 -1.28 16.09
N CYS A 361 -3.90 -1.41 15.25
CA CYS A 361 -4.44 -2.68 14.80
C CYS A 361 -5.17 -2.50 13.47
N PHE A 362 -5.78 -3.56 12.95
CA PHE A 362 -6.66 -3.49 11.80
C PHE A 362 -7.96 -2.77 12.18
N ASN A 363 -8.09 -1.52 11.79
CA ASN A 363 -9.33 -0.75 11.86
C ASN A 363 -9.97 -0.72 10.48
N CYS A 364 -11.30 -0.72 10.43
CA CYS A 364 -12.03 -0.64 9.18
C CYS A 364 -13.28 0.23 9.32
N GLN A 365 -13.61 0.97 8.28
CA GLN A 365 -14.74 1.90 8.24
C GLN A 365 -15.38 1.91 6.86
N LYS A 366 -16.72 1.99 6.80
CA LYS A 366 -17.44 2.15 5.54
C LYS A 366 -17.38 3.59 5.05
N VAL A 367 -17.18 3.75 3.76
CA VAL A 367 -17.26 5.04 3.05
C VAL A 367 -18.37 4.96 2.03
N LEU A 368 -19.23 5.97 2.00
CA LEU A 368 -20.35 6.09 1.08
C LEU A 368 -20.02 7.09 -0.04
N ILE A 369 -20.16 6.66 -1.29
CA ILE A 369 -20.05 7.52 -2.47
C ILE A 369 -21.45 8.07 -2.79
N ARG A 370 -21.59 9.38 -2.82
CA ARG A 370 -22.81 10.05 -3.25
C ARG A 370 -22.69 10.48 -4.71
N THR A 371 -23.71 10.16 -5.50
CA THR A 371 -23.77 10.41 -6.94
C THR A 371 -25.01 11.23 -7.30
N ARG A 372 -24.94 11.95 -8.40
CA ARG A 372 -26.11 12.53 -9.11
C ARG A 372 -26.55 11.62 -10.24
#